data_1f73075b04dca0dde29e4f5cd5d22546
#
_entry.id   1f73075b04dca0dde29e4f5cd5d22546
#
_cell.length_a   1.000
_cell.length_b   1.000
_cell.length_c   1.000
_cell.angle_alpha   90.00
_cell.angle_beta   90.00
_cell.angle_gamma   90.00
#
_symmetry.space_group_name_H-M   'P 1'
#
loop_
_entity.id
_entity.type
_entity.pdbx_description
1 polymer ?
#
loop_
_entity_poly.entity_id
_entity_poly.type
_entity_poly.pdbx_seq_one_letter_code
_entity_poly.pdbx_strand_id
1 'polypeptide(L)'
;LTLNQKRADLEGDLLKVRVDQIIEAKRLENEKARLSWNGFRKFEVVSKVKETHDITSFYLSPHDGKPLPSFFPGQFLTFQLNIQGNTHPVVRCYSLSDSPHHPDRYRVSIKKVPPPRNDPKAPPGLVSNHFHESINENDILDVKAPSGQFYLDIHAKGPVVLLAGGVGITPVLSMLNALVEVDSQREIWFCLG
;
A
#
# COMPACT_ATOMS: atom_id res chain seq x y z
N LEU A 1 36.84 -30.49 -15.75
CA LEU A 1 36.93 -29.22 -15.02
C LEU A 1 37.46 -29.48 -13.61
N THR A 2 38.55 -28.80 -13.24
CA THR A 2 39.11 -28.87 -11.91
C THR A 2 38.15 -28.25 -10.89
N LEU A 3 38.28 -28.61 -9.60
CA LEU A 3 37.46 -28.06 -8.51
C LEU A 3 37.52 -26.51 -8.47
N ASN A 4 38.71 -25.94 -8.75
CA ASN A 4 38.91 -24.49 -8.80
C ASN A 4 38.18 -23.83 -9.98
N GLN A 5 38.09 -24.48 -11.13
CA GLN A 5 37.32 -23.97 -12.27
C GLN A 5 35.81 -23.95 -11.96
N LYS A 6 35.27 -25.05 -11.38
CA LYS A 6 33.88 -25.10 -10.98
C LYS A 6 33.52 -24.04 -9.94
N ARG A 7 34.43 -23.74 -9.01
CA ARG A 7 34.23 -22.68 -7.99
C ARG A 7 34.22 -21.30 -8.64
N ALA A 8 35.17 -21.03 -9.56
CA ALA A 8 35.23 -19.75 -10.28
C ALA A 8 33.98 -19.52 -11.14
N ASP A 9 33.50 -20.57 -11.82
CA ASP A 9 32.27 -20.50 -12.62
C ASP A 9 31.05 -20.17 -11.72
N LEU A 10 30.91 -20.84 -10.56
CA LEU A 10 29.83 -20.61 -9.61
C LEU A 10 29.91 -19.20 -9.02
N GLU A 11 31.08 -18.71 -8.64
CA GLU A 11 31.30 -17.35 -8.17
C GLU A 11 30.92 -16.31 -9.24
N GLY A 12 31.27 -16.59 -10.51
CA GLY A 12 30.88 -15.76 -11.65
C GLY A 12 29.38 -15.71 -11.90
N ASP A 13 28.70 -16.84 -11.79
CA ASP A 13 27.24 -16.92 -11.96
C ASP A 13 26.53 -16.21 -10.79
N LEU A 14 27.03 -16.35 -9.57
CA LEU A 14 26.50 -15.66 -8.39
C LEU A 14 26.65 -14.14 -8.53
N LEU A 15 27.79 -13.69 -9.07
CA LEU A 15 28.02 -12.27 -9.31
C LEU A 15 27.09 -11.71 -10.38
N LYS A 16 26.86 -12.44 -11.48
CA LYS A 16 25.89 -12.04 -12.52
C LYS A 16 24.50 -11.87 -11.93
N VAL A 17 24.01 -12.86 -11.18
CA VAL A 17 22.69 -12.78 -10.53
C VAL A 17 22.59 -11.55 -9.63
N ARG A 18 23.62 -11.22 -8.86
CA ARG A 18 23.64 -10.00 -8.03
C ARG A 18 23.60 -8.72 -8.85
N VAL A 19 24.38 -8.67 -9.93
CA VAL A 19 24.40 -7.51 -10.83
C VAL A 19 23.02 -7.31 -11.47
N ASP A 20 22.40 -8.37 -11.97
CA ASP A 20 21.07 -8.31 -12.58
C ASP A 20 20.01 -7.83 -11.58
N GLN A 21 20.07 -8.30 -10.32
CA GLN A 21 19.19 -7.84 -9.25
C GLN A 21 19.38 -6.35 -8.95
N ILE A 22 20.62 -5.84 -8.93
CA ILE A 22 20.91 -4.41 -8.72
C ILE A 22 20.39 -3.57 -9.88
N ILE A 23 20.59 -4.03 -11.12
CA ILE A 23 20.09 -3.34 -12.32
C ILE A 23 18.57 -3.25 -12.30
N GLU A 24 17.90 -4.36 -12.01
CA GLU A 24 16.43 -4.39 -11.97
C GLU A 24 15.87 -3.53 -10.81
N ALA A 25 16.47 -3.60 -9.63
CA ALA A 25 16.09 -2.73 -8.51
C ALA A 25 16.23 -1.24 -8.87
N LYS A 26 17.32 -0.88 -9.56
CA LYS A 26 17.56 0.51 -10.00
C LYS A 26 16.59 0.94 -11.09
N ARG A 27 16.23 0.04 -11.99
CA ARG A 27 15.22 0.28 -13.02
C ARG A 27 13.86 0.56 -12.41
N LEU A 28 13.42 -0.26 -11.45
CA LEU A 28 12.15 -0.08 -10.73
C LEU A 28 12.13 1.22 -9.93
N GLU A 29 13.24 1.57 -9.28
CA GLU A 29 13.37 2.84 -8.56
C GLU A 29 13.24 4.05 -9.51
N ASN A 30 13.90 4.01 -10.66
CA ASN A 30 13.83 5.05 -11.67
C ASN A 30 12.43 5.17 -12.28
N GLU A 31 11.76 4.04 -12.55
CA GLU A 31 10.39 4.01 -13.05
C GLU A 31 9.42 4.58 -12.01
N LYS A 32 9.56 4.18 -10.75
CA LYS A 32 8.79 4.74 -9.62
C LYS A 32 8.99 6.25 -9.51
N ALA A 33 10.23 6.74 -9.59
CA ALA A 33 10.54 8.17 -9.55
C ALA A 33 9.91 8.92 -10.73
N ARG A 34 9.92 8.34 -11.93
CA ARG A 34 9.33 8.93 -13.15
C ARG A 34 7.81 9.02 -13.08
N LEU A 35 7.15 8.01 -12.52
CA LEU A 35 5.70 7.93 -12.42
C LEU A 35 5.14 8.64 -11.19
N SER A 36 5.99 8.89 -10.19
CA SER A 36 5.62 9.60 -8.97
C SER A 36 5.25 11.05 -9.26
N TRP A 37 4.49 11.66 -8.37
CA TRP A 37 4.06 13.05 -8.49
C TRP A 37 4.31 13.83 -7.20
N ASN A 38 4.46 15.13 -7.35
CA ASN A 38 4.55 16.06 -6.24
C ASN A 38 3.16 16.66 -5.93
N GLY A 39 2.91 16.94 -4.65
CA GLY A 39 1.61 17.51 -4.26
C GLY A 39 0.47 16.51 -4.34
N PHE A 40 -0.72 16.99 -4.68
CA PHE A 40 -1.93 16.19 -4.79
C PHE A 40 -2.29 15.95 -6.27
N ARG A 41 -2.67 14.72 -6.59
CA ARG A 41 -3.18 14.28 -7.89
C ARG A 41 -4.61 13.80 -7.69
N LYS A 42 -5.46 14.00 -8.68
CA LYS A 42 -6.87 13.60 -8.66
C LYS A 42 -7.02 12.10 -8.91
N PHE A 43 -7.77 11.45 -8.06
CA PHE A 43 -8.12 10.04 -8.16
C PHE A 43 -9.63 9.88 -8.12
N GLU A 44 -10.15 9.03 -8.97
CA GLU A 44 -11.54 8.62 -8.98
C GLU A 44 -11.73 7.38 -8.11
N VAL A 45 -12.78 7.36 -7.31
CA VAL A 45 -13.23 6.15 -6.59
C VAL A 45 -13.96 5.27 -7.59
N VAL A 46 -13.29 4.27 -8.13
CA VAL A 46 -13.86 3.37 -9.14
C VAL A 46 -14.69 2.24 -8.54
N SER A 47 -14.48 1.94 -7.25
CA SER A 47 -15.31 0.96 -6.52
C SER A 47 -15.26 1.21 -5.02
N LYS A 48 -16.41 0.97 -4.34
CA LYS A 48 -16.58 1.06 -2.90
C LYS A 48 -17.17 -0.24 -2.38
N VAL A 49 -16.33 -1.09 -1.76
CA VAL A 49 -16.70 -2.43 -1.32
C VAL A 49 -16.79 -2.50 0.20
N LYS A 50 -17.95 -2.87 0.72
CA LYS A 50 -18.14 -3.11 2.15
C LYS A 50 -17.56 -4.47 2.53
N GLU A 51 -16.47 -4.47 3.26
CA GLU A 51 -15.79 -5.70 3.70
C GLU A 51 -16.44 -6.29 4.96
N THR A 52 -16.76 -5.41 5.92
CA THR A 52 -17.45 -5.77 7.18
C THR A 52 -18.49 -4.72 7.54
N HIS A 53 -19.10 -4.83 8.71
CA HIS A 53 -20.05 -3.82 9.21
C HIS A 53 -19.40 -2.42 9.40
N ASP A 54 -18.09 -2.37 9.64
CA ASP A 54 -17.35 -1.14 9.95
C ASP A 54 -16.10 -0.92 9.10
N ILE A 55 -15.80 -1.80 8.13
CA ILE A 55 -14.67 -1.66 7.20
C ILE A 55 -15.18 -1.59 5.76
N THR A 56 -14.69 -0.60 5.03
CA THR A 56 -14.99 -0.40 3.60
C THR A 56 -13.68 -0.20 2.85
N SER A 57 -13.51 -0.90 1.73
CA SER A 57 -12.41 -0.74 0.78
C SER A 57 -12.80 0.22 -0.33
N PHE A 58 -11.88 1.13 -0.64
CA PHE A 58 -12.00 2.11 -1.72
C PHE A 58 -10.92 1.82 -2.76
N TYR A 59 -11.34 1.56 -3.99
CA TYR A 59 -10.45 1.36 -5.12
C TYR A 59 -10.34 2.68 -5.89
N LEU A 60 -9.11 3.09 -6.15
CA LEU A 60 -8.77 4.42 -6.62
C LEU A 60 -7.97 4.32 -7.91
N SER A 61 -8.49 4.89 -9.00
CA SER A 61 -7.76 5.01 -10.26
C SER A 61 -7.42 6.47 -10.54
N PRO A 62 -6.30 6.77 -11.21
CA PRO A 62 -5.92 8.14 -11.54
C PRO A 62 -6.91 8.75 -12.53
N HIS A 63 -7.52 9.88 -12.18
CA HIS A 63 -8.52 10.54 -13.00
C HIS A 63 -7.95 11.06 -14.36
N ASP A 64 -6.64 11.28 -14.44
CA ASP A 64 -5.96 11.69 -15.67
C ASP A 64 -5.54 10.52 -16.56
N GLY A 65 -5.85 9.28 -16.19
CA GLY A 65 -5.54 8.05 -16.93
C GLY A 65 -4.06 7.72 -17.06
N LYS A 66 -3.15 8.47 -16.42
CA LYS A 66 -1.73 8.19 -16.48
C LYS A 66 -1.36 7.01 -15.57
N PRO A 67 -0.32 6.23 -15.92
CA PRO A 67 0.15 5.10 -15.11
C PRO A 67 0.43 5.48 -13.66
N LEU A 68 0.32 4.48 -12.79
CA LEU A 68 0.66 4.59 -11.38
C LEU A 68 2.08 4.05 -11.12
N PRO A 69 2.85 4.68 -10.22
CA PRO A 69 4.05 4.05 -9.70
C PRO A 69 3.68 2.86 -8.82
N SER A 70 4.49 1.80 -8.91
CA SER A 70 4.44 0.74 -7.90
C SER A 70 4.80 1.32 -6.52
N PHE A 71 4.35 0.65 -5.46
CA PHE A 71 4.65 1.04 -4.09
C PHE A 71 5.30 -0.13 -3.32
N PHE A 72 5.93 0.16 -2.18
CA PHE A 72 6.38 -0.89 -1.28
C PHE A 72 5.23 -1.33 -0.38
N PRO A 73 4.92 -2.65 -0.30
CA PRO A 73 3.80 -3.14 0.52
C PRO A 73 3.98 -2.73 1.97
N GLY A 74 2.98 -2.06 2.52
CA GLY A 74 3.01 -1.39 3.83
C GLY A 74 3.02 0.13 3.77
N GLN A 75 3.28 0.74 2.61
CA GLN A 75 3.16 2.18 2.41
C GLN A 75 1.71 2.66 2.46
N PHE A 76 1.53 3.97 2.53
CA PHE A 76 0.23 4.64 2.65
C PHE A 76 0.05 5.73 1.60
N LEU A 77 -1.21 6.10 1.37
CA LEU A 77 -1.63 7.30 0.64
C LEU A 77 -2.00 8.40 1.63
N THR A 78 -1.74 9.65 1.23
CA THR A 78 -2.19 10.83 1.98
C THR A 78 -3.33 11.49 1.20
N PHE A 79 -4.47 11.63 1.85
CA PHE A 79 -5.68 12.25 1.31
C PHE A 79 -5.84 13.67 1.84
N GLN A 80 -6.28 14.58 0.99
CA GLN A 80 -6.77 15.89 1.36
C GLN A 80 -8.26 15.96 1.04
N LEU A 81 -9.06 16.30 2.05
CA LEU A 81 -10.53 16.27 1.96
C LEU A 81 -11.12 17.59 2.40
N ASN A 82 -12.05 18.09 1.62
CA ASN A 82 -12.91 19.23 2.01
C ASN A 82 -14.16 18.69 2.70
N ILE A 83 -14.19 18.77 4.02
CA ILE A 83 -15.32 18.25 4.83
C ILE A 83 -16.17 19.43 5.27
N GLN A 84 -17.48 19.34 5.03
CA GLN A 84 -18.42 20.38 5.40
C GLN A 84 -18.30 20.72 6.90
N GLY A 85 -18.31 22.00 7.22
CA GLY A 85 -18.13 22.51 8.58
C GLY A 85 -16.67 22.75 9.00
N ASN A 86 -15.68 22.37 8.17
CA ASN A 86 -14.28 22.69 8.40
C ASN A 86 -13.85 23.86 7.50
N THR A 87 -13.13 24.81 8.06
CA THR A 87 -12.61 25.99 7.34
C THR A 87 -11.39 25.68 6.46
N HIS A 88 -10.72 24.59 6.74
CA HIS A 88 -9.52 24.15 6.02
C HIS A 88 -9.63 22.69 5.62
N PRO A 89 -8.98 22.28 4.51
CA PRO A 89 -8.90 20.88 4.12
C PRO A 89 -8.31 20.01 5.24
N VAL A 90 -8.87 18.85 5.44
CA VAL A 90 -8.38 17.87 6.43
C VAL A 90 -7.49 16.86 5.73
N VAL A 91 -6.31 16.61 6.28
CA VAL A 91 -5.34 15.66 5.71
C VAL A 91 -5.28 14.40 6.58
N ARG A 92 -5.35 13.22 5.96
CA ARG A 92 -5.20 11.91 6.62
C ARG A 92 -4.47 10.92 5.74
N CYS A 93 -3.77 9.99 6.41
CA CYS A 93 -3.06 8.89 5.77
C CYS A 93 -3.82 7.59 5.98
N TYR A 94 -3.90 6.77 4.91
CA TYR A 94 -4.43 5.42 4.98
C TYR A 94 -3.49 4.47 4.27
N SER A 95 -3.15 3.37 4.94
CA SER A 95 -2.27 2.34 4.37
C SER A 95 -2.91 1.73 3.13
N LEU A 96 -2.07 1.49 2.13
CA LEU A 96 -2.44 0.65 1.00
C LEU A 96 -2.70 -0.77 1.51
N SER A 97 -3.80 -1.37 1.09
CA SER A 97 -4.27 -2.66 1.60
C SER A 97 -4.27 -3.77 0.56
N ASP A 98 -3.80 -3.46 -0.65
CA ASP A 98 -3.63 -4.42 -1.75
C ASP A 98 -2.17 -4.64 -2.09
N SER A 99 -1.91 -5.59 -2.99
CA SER A 99 -0.60 -5.82 -3.58
C SER A 99 -0.15 -4.63 -4.45
N PRO A 100 1.17 -4.34 -4.52
CA PRO A 100 1.72 -3.34 -5.43
C PRO A 100 1.69 -3.73 -6.91
N HIS A 101 1.30 -4.95 -7.24
CA HIS A 101 1.32 -5.49 -8.60
C HIS A 101 0.07 -5.13 -9.44
N HIS A 102 -0.83 -4.31 -8.91
CA HIS A 102 -1.95 -3.73 -9.66
C HIS A 102 -1.57 -2.35 -10.21
N PRO A 103 -1.20 -2.24 -11.50
CA PRO A 103 -0.65 -1.01 -12.07
C PRO A 103 -1.71 0.07 -12.38
N ASP A 104 -2.97 -0.28 -12.32
CA ASP A 104 -4.12 0.54 -12.74
C ASP A 104 -4.88 1.18 -11.59
N ARG A 105 -4.66 0.70 -10.36
CA ARG A 105 -5.42 1.16 -9.19
C ARG A 105 -4.67 0.98 -7.88
N TYR A 106 -5.09 1.76 -6.89
CA TYR A 106 -4.73 1.57 -5.49
C TYR A 106 -5.97 1.17 -4.66
N ARG A 107 -5.76 0.44 -3.57
CA ARG A 107 -6.81 0.12 -2.60
C ARG A 107 -6.41 0.61 -1.22
N VAL A 108 -7.36 1.29 -0.54
CA VAL A 108 -7.29 1.58 0.89
C VAL A 108 -8.52 1.00 1.58
N SER A 109 -8.34 0.34 2.72
CA SER A 109 -9.44 -0.18 3.52
C SER A 109 -9.55 0.62 4.81
N ILE A 110 -10.71 1.24 5.02
CA ILE A 110 -10.92 2.23 6.08
C ILE A 110 -11.94 1.70 7.07
N LYS A 111 -11.54 1.66 8.35
CA LYS A 111 -12.46 1.33 9.44
C LYS A 111 -13.21 2.59 9.87
N LYS A 112 -14.54 2.50 9.96
CA LYS A 112 -15.39 3.52 10.53
C LYS A 112 -15.12 3.62 12.04
N VAL A 113 -14.70 4.79 12.51
CA VAL A 113 -14.36 5.01 13.91
C VAL A 113 -15.57 5.60 14.64
N PRO A 114 -16.24 4.84 15.52
CA PRO A 114 -17.35 5.34 16.33
C PRO A 114 -16.86 6.32 17.41
N PRO A 115 -17.76 6.99 18.12
CA PRO A 115 -17.42 7.70 19.35
C PRO A 115 -16.64 6.82 20.32
N PRO A 116 -15.73 7.40 21.14
CA PRO A 116 -15.01 6.64 22.16
C PRO A 116 -15.96 5.94 23.15
N ARG A 117 -15.64 4.71 23.56
CA ARG A 117 -16.49 3.93 24.47
C ARG A 117 -16.71 4.61 25.83
N ASN A 118 -15.70 5.34 26.31
CA ASN A 118 -15.74 6.09 27.58
C ASN A 118 -16.42 7.45 27.47
N ASP A 119 -16.69 7.94 26.25
CA ASP A 119 -17.45 9.17 25.99
C ASP A 119 -18.30 9.04 24.73
N PRO A 120 -19.49 8.40 24.83
CA PRO A 120 -20.39 8.22 23.69
C PRO A 120 -20.95 9.53 23.10
N LYS A 121 -20.78 10.66 23.80
CA LYS A 121 -21.21 11.98 23.34
C LYS A 121 -20.13 12.71 22.55
N ALA A 122 -18.88 12.25 22.61
CA ALA A 122 -17.81 12.77 21.78
C ALA A 122 -18.08 12.50 20.29
N PRO A 123 -17.61 13.38 19.40
CA PRO A 123 -17.79 13.16 17.96
C PRO A 123 -17.06 11.88 17.50
N PRO A 124 -17.61 11.16 16.50
CA PRO A 124 -16.93 10.04 15.88
C PRO A 124 -15.72 10.52 15.08
N GLY A 125 -14.91 9.58 14.60
CA GLY A 125 -13.73 9.87 13.76
C GLY A 125 -14.14 10.63 12.48
N LEU A 126 -13.78 11.90 12.39
CA LEU A 126 -14.24 12.81 11.34
C LEU A 126 -14.02 12.26 9.92
N VAL A 127 -12.78 11.90 9.59
CA VAL A 127 -12.40 11.51 8.22
C VAL A 127 -12.89 10.10 7.90
N SER A 128 -12.75 9.15 8.82
CA SER A 128 -13.22 7.78 8.59
C SER A 128 -14.72 7.70 8.35
N ASN A 129 -15.51 8.48 9.12
CA ASN A 129 -16.96 8.53 8.90
C ASN A 129 -17.30 9.27 7.60
N HIS A 130 -16.59 10.34 7.24
CA HIS A 130 -16.76 11.01 5.96
C HIS A 130 -16.55 10.06 4.77
N PHE A 131 -15.52 9.21 4.82
CA PHE A 131 -15.30 8.17 3.78
C PHE A 131 -16.49 7.21 3.68
N HIS A 132 -17.02 6.74 4.81
CA HIS A 132 -18.12 5.78 4.81
C HIS A 132 -19.45 6.39 4.36
N GLU A 133 -19.74 7.64 4.75
CA GLU A 133 -21.05 8.27 4.62
C GLU A 133 -21.18 9.19 3.40
N SER A 134 -20.08 9.83 2.99
CA SER A 134 -20.12 10.88 1.98
C SER A 134 -19.37 10.52 0.70
N ILE A 135 -18.28 9.74 0.77
CA ILE A 135 -17.53 9.36 -0.42
C ILE A 135 -18.19 8.17 -1.10
N ASN A 136 -18.45 8.30 -2.39
CA ASN A 136 -19.11 7.31 -3.24
C ASN A 136 -18.27 6.99 -4.49
N GLU A 137 -18.69 5.98 -5.24
CA GLU A 137 -18.13 5.69 -6.56
C GLU A 137 -18.33 6.90 -7.48
N ASN A 138 -17.34 7.16 -8.32
CA ASN A 138 -17.15 8.31 -9.20
C ASN A 138 -16.77 9.63 -8.48
N ASP A 139 -16.64 9.66 -7.17
CA ASP A 139 -16.09 10.84 -6.49
C ASP A 139 -14.59 11.01 -6.76
N ILE A 140 -14.16 12.27 -6.82
CA ILE A 140 -12.76 12.64 -7.09
C ILE A 140 -12.08 13.08 -5.80
N LEU A 141 -10.97 12.43 -5.48
CA LEU A 141 -10.18 12.67 -4.27
C LEU A 141 -8.80 13.25 -4.60
N ASP A 142 -8.30 14.10 -3.72
CA ASP A 142 -6.93 14.61 -3.76
C ASP A 142 -6.00 13.68 -2.99
N VAL A 143 -5.03 13.08 -3.70
CA VAL A 143 -4.16 12.02 -3.16
C VAL A 143 -2.69 12.32 -3.46
N LYS A 144 -1.81 12.18 -2.45
CA LYS A 144 -0.35 12.20 -2.65
C LYS A 144 0.16 10.82 -3.03
N ALA A 145 1.31 10.81 -3.71
CA ALA A 145 2.02 9.58 -4.07
C ALA A 145 2.28 8.67 -2.84
N PRO A 146 2.33 7.34 -3.05
CA PRO A 146 2.64 6.40 -1.98
C PRO A 146 3.90 6.78 -1.23
N SER A 147 3.84 6.74 0.10
CA SER A 147 4.95 7.10 1.00
C SER A 147 4.93 6.28 2.28
N GLY A 148 5.97 6.42 3.10
CA GLY A 148 6.11 5.70 4.37
C GLY A 148 7.31 4.77 4.39
N GLN A 149 7.84 4.53 5.60
CA GLN A 149 9.02 3.69 5.82
C GLN A 149 8.70 2.34 6.45
N PHE A 150 7.46 2.12 6.85
CA PHE A 150 6.99 0.81 7.27
C PHE A 150 6.58 0.00 6.04
N TYR A 151 7.52 -0.76 5.50
CA TYR A 151 7.29 -1.61 4.34
C TYR A 151 8.10 -2.89 4.41
N LEU A 152 7.67 -3.91 3.68
CA LEU A 152 8.35 -5.18 3.54
C LEU A 152 9.17 -5.21 2.26
N ASP A 153 10.44 -5.62 2.37
CA ASP A 153 11.22 -6.06 1.22
C ASP A 153 10.78 -7.49 0.83
N ILE A 154 10.05 -7.58 -0.27
CA ILE A 154 9.54 -8.86 -0.79
C ILE A 154 10.63 -9.77 -1.37
N HIS A 155 11.80 -9.20 -1.70
CA HIS A 155 12.95 -9.94 -2.22
C HIS A 155 13.91 -10.42 -1.12
N ALA A 156 13.73 -9.97 0.12
CA ALA A 156 14.52 -10.45 1.25
C ALA A 156 14.32 -11.95 1.45
N LYS A 157 15.36 -12.64 1.91
CA LYS A 157 15.34 -14.07 2.21
C LYS A 157 15.03 -14.31 3.70
N GLY A 158 14.58 -15.53 4.00
CA GLY A 158 14.29 -15.98 5.37
C GLY A 158 12.82 -15.79 5.77
N PRO A 159 12.43 -16.32 6.92
CA PRO A 159 11.06 -16.28 7.38
C PRO A 159 10.59 -14.86 7.69
N VAL A 160 9.28 -14.63 7.60
CA VAL A 160 8.65 -13.38 7.96
C VAL A 160 7.48 -13.61 8.91
N VAL A 161 7.41 -12.79 9.95
CA VAL A 161 6.28 -12.77 10.90
C VAL A 161 5.52 -11.47 10.71
N LEU A 162 4.26 -11.58 10.30
CA LEU A 162 3.34 -10.49 10.09
C LEU A 162 2.35 -10.43 11.26
N LEU A 163 2.47 -9.39 12.09
CA LEU A 163 1.62 -9.20 13.26
C LEU A 163 0.68 -8.02 13.03
N ALA A 164 -0.62 -8.23 13.20
CA ALA A 164 -1.61 -7.19 13.04
C ALA A 164 -2.63 -7.20 14.18
N GLY A 165 -3.07 -6.00 14.59
CA GLY A 165 -4.15 -5.81 15.54
C GLY A 165 -5.19 -4.83 14.99
N GLY A 166 -6.47 -5.21 14.97
CA GLY A 166 -7.56 -4.38 14.47
C GLY A 166 -7.31 -3.84 13.07
N VAL A 167 -7.49 -2.52 12.84
CA VAL A 167 -7.28 -1.89 11.52
C VAL A 167 -5.80 -1.88 11.06
N GLY A 168 -4.85 -2.18 11.93
CA GLY A 168 -3.43 -2.38 11.60
C GLY A 168 -3.18 -3.54 10.63
N ILE A 169 -4.20 -4.34 10.34
CA ILE A 169 -4.16 -5.39 9.31
C ILE A 169 -3.90 -4.81 7.91
N THR A 170 -4.30 -3.58 7.60
CA THR A 170 -4.26 -3.04 6.22
C THR A 170 -2.86 -3.04 5.60
N PRO A 171 -1.79 -2.50 6.22
CA PRO A 171 -0.45 -2.58 5.66
C PRO A 171 0.10 -4.00 5.64
N VAL A 172 -0.26 -4.82 6.63
CA VAL A 172 0.21 -6.20 6.75
C VAL A 172 -0.45 -7.10 5.71
N LEU A 173 -1.72 -6.82 5.35
CA LEU A 173 -2.41 -7.50 4.27
C LEU A 173 -1.77 -7.18 2.91
N SER A 174 -1.37 -5.93 2.68
CA SER A 174 -0.61 -5.54 1.50
C SER A 174 0.70 -6.33 1.38
N MET A 175 1.42 -6.51 2.49
CA MET A 175 2.65 -7.31 2.54
C MET A 175 2.39 -8.79 2.22
N LEU A 176 1.33 -9.36 2.80
CA LEU A 176 0.95 -10.75 2.55
C LEU A 176 0.56 -10.97 1.08
N ASN A 177 -0.31 -10.11 0.53
CA ASN A 177 -0.73 -10.20 -0.87
C ASN A 177 0.47 -10.10 -1.82
N ALA A 178 1.40 -9.18 -1.56
CA ALA A 178 2.60 -9.03 -2.37
C ALA A 178 3.49 -10.30 -2.34
N LEU A 179 3.65 -10.94 -1.18
CA LEU A 179 4.41 -12.19 -1.05
C LEU A 179 3.73 -13.35 -1.77
N VAL A 180 2.41 -13.45 -1.69
CA VAL A 180 1.64 -14.49 -2.38
C VAL A 180 1.73 -14.33 -3.91
N GLU A 181 1.59 -13.12 -4.42
CA GLU A 181 1.61 -12.86 -5.87
C GLU A 181 2.98 -13.10 -6.51
N VAL A 182 4.08 -12.93 -5.78
CA VAL A 182 5.41 -13.26 -6.29
C VAL A 182 5.79 -14.73 -6.06
N ASP A 183 4.84 -15.57 -5.64
CA ASP A 183 5.06 -16.98 -5.27
C ASP A 183 6.26 -17.16 -4.32
N SER A 184 6.26 -16.33 -3.27
CA SER A 184 7.37 -16.32 -2.30
C SER A 184 7.49 -17.68 -1.60
N GLN A 185 8.67 -18.28 -1.65
CA GLN A 185 8.99 -19.53 -0.95
C GLN A 185 9.41 -19.30 0.52
N ARG A 186 9.20 -18.08 1.04
CA ARG A 186 9.49 -17.76 2.45
C ARG A 186 8.47 -18.43 3.36
N GLU A 187 8.91 -18.86 4.52
CA GLU A 187 8.02 -19.21 5.62
C GLU A 187 7.32 -17.94 6.12
N ILE A 188 5.98 -17.93 6.10
CA ILE A 188 5.16 -16.77 6.45
C ILE A 188 4.28 -17.11 7.65
N TRP A 189 4.45 -16.37 8.74
CA TRP A 189 3.57 -16.42 9.91
C TRP A 189 2.69 -15.17 9.92
N PHE A 190 1.38 -15.36 9.82
CA PHE A 190 0.42 -14.27 9.89
C PHE A 190 -0.39 -14.39 11.18
N CYS A 191 -0.25 -13.42 12.08
CA CYS A 191 -0.92 -13.39 13.38
C CYS A 191 -1.82 -12.15 13.47
N LEU A 192 -3.09 -12.39 13.81
CA LEU A 192 -4.11 -11.37 14.00
C LEU A 192 -4.62 -11.41 15.43
N GLY A 193 -4.63 -10.24 16.12
CA GLY A 193 -5.14 -10.03 17.47
C GLY A 193 -6.36 -9.13 17.55
#